data_ed75342b5efd6c0192739ec340c451b1
#
_entry.id   ed75342b5efd6c0192739ec340c451b1
#
_cell.length_a   1.000
_cell.length_b   1.000
_cell.length_c   1.000
_cell.angle_alpha   90.00
_cell.angle_beta   90.00
_cell.angle_gamma   90.00
#
_symmetry.space_group_name_H-M   'P 1'
#
loop_
_entity.id
_entity.type
_entity.pdbx_description
1 polymer ?
#
loop_
_entity_poly.entity_id
_entity_poly.type
_entity_poly.pdbx_seq_one_letter_code
_entity_poly.pdbx_strand_id
1 'polypeptide(L)'
;PNACGGSDDDDVWFEFTAVSENHAISLYNINGDTTDLYHVLYQGDNCGDISQIYCSDANESVASGLTVGETYQIRVYSFTTNELQNLTFDICVFTVPPAITTDNETYSISELVTDVLIDSECSQAFNVTFSTGSNFGTTNGIGYFESNGSSWPFESGLIMTSGDVINAVGPETGVLSDGTLDWPGDADLESVIPGLENGDTNNASIIEFDF
;
A
#
# COMPACT_ATOMS: atom_id res chain seq x y z
N PRO A 1 20.95 6.54 -17.92
CA PRO A 1 20.26 5.25 -17.99
C PRO A 1 18.82 5.45 -18.39
N ASN A 2 18.40 4.73 -19.39
CA ASN A 2 17.07 4.83 -19.98
C ASN A 2 16.11 4.02 -19.12
N ALA A 3 15.10 4.65 -18.56
CA ALA A 3 14.37 4.00 -17.48
C ALA A 3 12.98 3.53 -17.89
N CYS A 4 12.19 4.32 -18.60
CA CYS A 4 10.83 3.96 -18.96
C CYS A 4 10.65 3.79 -20.47
N GLY A 5 10.56 4.86 -21.16
CA GLY A 5 10.34 5.03 -22.58
C GLY A 5 10.66 6.47 -22.94
N GLY A 6 10.31 6.88 -24.16
CA GLY A 6 10.57 8.23 -24.61
C GLY A 6 12.03 8.50 -24.93
N SER A 7 12.36 9.77 -25.00
CA SER A 7 13.70 10.26 -25.27
C SER A 7 14.21 11.06 -24.09
N ASP A 8 15.40 10.78 -23.64
CA ASP A 8 16.03 11.39 -22.47
C ASP A 8 16.97 12.54 -22.85
N ASP A 9 16.60 13.35 -23.84
CA ASP A 9 17.37 14.45 -24.39
C ASP A 9 17.07 15.83 -23.75
N ASP A 10 16.04 15.93 -22.91
CA ASP A 10 15.56 17.17 -22.27
C ASP A 10 15.35 17.02 -20.75
N ASP A 11 16.15 16.23 -20.08
CA ASP A 11 15.97 15.89 -18.67
C ASP A 11 16.37 17.02 -17.70
N VAL A 12 15.68 17.02 -16.56
CA VAL A 12 16.05 17.82 -15.37
C VAL A 12 16.14 16.92 -14.15
N TRP A 13 17.01 17.27 -13.21
CA TRP A 13 17.28 16.48 -12.03
C TRP A 13 16.99 17.24 -10.76
N PHE A 14 16.39 16.53 -9.82
CA PHE A 14 16.10 17.00 -8.48
C PHE A 14 16.65 16.00 -7.47
N GLU A 15 16.87 16.46 -6.23
CA GLU A 15 17.25 15.60 -5.14
C GLU A 15 16.38 15.87 -3.92
N PHE A 16 16.16 14.85 -3.10
CA PHE A 16 15.57 14.99 -1.78
C PHE A 16 16.17 13.98 -0.81
N THR A 17 16.16 14.33 0.48
CA THR A 17 16.51 13.40 1.56
C THR A 17 15.24 12.80 2.13
N ALA A 18 15.15 11.48 2.18
CA ALA A 18 13.99 10.79 2.73
C ALA A 18 13.84 11.06 4.23
N VAL A 19 12.68 11.53 4.65
CA VAL A 19 12.30 11.74 6.05
C VAL A 19 11.24 10.72 6.52
N SER A 20 10.81 9.86 5.62
CA SER A 20 9.89 8.73 5.83
C SER A 20 10.28 7.59 4.89
N GLU A 21 9.82 6.39 5.17
CA GLU A 21 9.95 5.25 4.25
C GLU A 21 9.07 5.39 3.00
N ASN A 22 8.02 6.23 3.08
CA ASN A 22 7.08 6.46 1.99
C ASN A 22 7.02 7.94 1.63
N HIS A 23 7.21 8.25 0.34
CA HIS A 23 7.07 9.58 -0.22
C HIS A 23 6.25 9.53 -1.51
N ALA A 24 5.33 10.49 -1.67
CA ALA A 24 4.71 10.74 -2.95
C ALA A 24 5.56 11.74 -3.76
N ILE A 25 5.65 11.51 -5.05
CA ILE A 25 6.23 12.42 -6.04
C ILE A 25 5.08 12.85 -6.96
N SER A 26 4.81 14.15 -7.04
CA SER A 26 3.75 14.71 -7.87
C SER A 26 4.30 15.78 -8.79
N LEU A 27 4.00 15.66 -10.09
CA LEU A 27 4.23 16.66 -11.13
C LEU A 27 2.89 17.32 -11.45
N TYR A 28 2.83 18.64 -11.35
CA TYR A 28 1.60 19.39 -11.56
C TYR A 28 1.85 20.74 -12.24
N ASN A 29 0.80 21.48 -12.60
CA ASN A 29 0.90 22.73 -13.36
C ASN A 29 1.74 22.58 -14.64
N ILE A 30 1.64 21.41 -15.31
CA ILE A 30 2.41 21.11 -16.50
C ILE A 30 1.86 21.95 -17.65
N ASN A 31 2.72 22.77 -18.27
CA ASN A 31 2.36 23.65 -19.37
C ASN A 31 3.49 23.69 -20.41
N GLY A 32 3.14 23.84 -21.69
CA GLY A 32 4.11 23.96 -22.77
C GLY A 32 3.76 23.12 -23.99
N ASP A 33 4.78 22.72 -24.72
CA ASP A 33 4.63 22.01 -26.01
C ASP A 33 4.18 20.55 -25.84
N THR A 34 4.38 19.97 -24.64
CA THR A 34 3.89 18.65 -24.25
C THR A 34 3.47 18.64 -22.80
N THR A 35 2.60 17.69 -22.42
CA THR A 35 2.20 17.41 -21.04
C THR A 35 2.52 15.98 -20.63
N ASP A 36 3.14 15.22 -21.53
CA ASP A 36 3.51 13.81 -21.35
C ASP A 36 4.93 13.74 -20.77
N LEU A 37 5.00 13.60 -19.44
CA LEU A 37 6.25 13.57 -18.69
C LEU A 37 6.44 12.20 -18.02
N TYR A 38 7.69 11.78 -17.97
CA TYR A 38 8.15 10.68 -17.14
C TYR A 38 8.93 11.20 -15.94
N HIS A 39 8.81 10.50 -14.81
CA HIS A 39 9.74 10.69 -13.72
C HIS A 39 10.32 9.36 -13.24
N VAL A 40 11.57 9.40 -12.83
CA VAL A 40 12.35 8.23 -12.45
C VAL A 40 13.03 8.49 -11.13
N LEU A 41 12.90 7.55 -10.18
CA LEU A 41 13.57 7.61 -8.90
C LEU A 41 14.84 6.76 -8.91
N TYR A 42 15.91 7.33 -8.40
CA TYR A 42 17.21 6.68 -8.24
C TYR A 42 17.69 6.79 -6.80
N GLN A 43 18.39 5.76 -6.35
CA GLN A 43 19.19 5.78 -5.13
C GLN A 43 20.66 6.05 -5.51
N GLY A 44 21.37 6.85 -4.70
CA GLY A 44 22.78 7.18 -4.86
C GLY A 44 23.04 8.69 -4.94
N ASP A 45 24.24 9.09 -4.55
CA ASP A 45 24.63 10.50 -4.37
C ASP A 45 25.27 11.12 -5.62
N ASN A 46 25.69 10.32 -6.60
CA ASN A 46 26.45 10.77 -7.76
C ASN A 46 25.99 10.10 -9.04
N CYS A 47 26.02 10.82 -10.15
CA CYS A 47 25.63 10.31 -11.47
C CYS A 47 26.36 9.03 -11.93
N GLY A 48 27.47 8.67 -11.32
CA GLY A 48 28.23 7.44 -11.61
C GLY A 48 27.78 6.22 -10.83
N ASP A 49 27.10 6.41 -9.71
CA ASP A 49 26.73 5.34 -8.74
C ASP A 49 25.23 5.25 -8.48
N ILE A 50 24.40 5.90 -9.29
CA ILE A 50 22.95 5.85 -9.14
C ILE A 50 22.38 4.53 -9.65
N SER A 51 21.46 3.94 -8.88
CA SER A 51 20.65 2.80 -9.26
C SER A 51 19.18 3.18 -9.33
N GLN A 52 18.52 2.77 -10.41
CA GLN A 52 17.09 3.02 -10.58
C GLN A 52 16.28 2.21 -9.61
N ILE A 53 15.36 2.85 -8.91
CA ILE A 53 14.37 2.21 -8.04
C ILE A 53 13.12 1.90 -8.85
N TYR A 54 12.51 2.93 -9.44
CA TYR A 54 11.37 2.76 -10.34
C TYR A 54 11.30 3.89 -11.38
N CYS A 55 10.37 3.72 -12.30
CA CYS A 55 10.01 4.69 -13.32
C CYS A 55 8.49 4.82 -13.39
N SER A 56 7.98 6.02 -13.58
CA SER A 56 6.56 6.33 -13.71
C SER A 56 6.28 7.16 -14.94
N ASP A 57 5.22 6.76 -15.66
CA ASP A 57 4.57 7.51 -16.74
C ASP A 57 3.40 8.37 -16.20
N ALA A 58 2.89 8.04 -15.02
CA ALA A 58 1.89 8.85 -14.36
C ALA A 58 2.53 10.09 -13.72
N ASN A 59 1.79 11.21 -13.68
CA ASN A 59 2.25 12.45 -13.04
C ASN A 59 2.39 12.32 -11.51
N GLU A 60 1.79 11.30 -10.92
CA GLU A 60 1.90 10.98 -9.50
C GLU A 60 2.37 9.55 -9.30
N SER A 61 3.22 9.36 -8.30
CA SER A 61 3.70 8.04 -7.89
C SER A 61 4.02 8.03 -6.39
N VAL A 62 4.08 6.83 -5.81
CA VAL A 62 4.52 6.64 -4.43
C VAL A 62 5.79 5.80 -4.43
N ALA A 63 6.84 6.35 -3.83
CA ALA A 63 8.07 5.65 -3.51
C ALA A 63 7.92 5.03 -2.12
N SER A 64 8.15 3.72 -1.99
CA SER A 64 8.08 2.98 -0.73
C SER A 64 9.38 2.25 -0.44
N GLY A 65 9.60 1.95 0.85
CA GLY A 65 10.81 1.24 1.29
C GLY A 65 12.08 2.09 1.21
N LEU A 66 11.94 3.41 1.25
CA LEU A 66 13.09 4.32 1.28
C LEU A 66 13.76 4.26 2.65
N THR A 67 15.07 4.42 2.67
CA THR A 67 15.83 4.53 3.91
C THR A 67 15.81 5.98 4.41
N VAL A 68 15.25 6.19 5.60
CA VAL A 68 15.21 7.52 6.22
C VAL A 68 16.64 8.06 6.42
N GLY A 69 16.86 9.31 5.99
CA GLY A 69 18.15 9.98 6.03
C GLY A 69 19.02 9.81 4.78
N GLU A 70 18.68 8.89 3.87
CA GLU A 70 19.36 8.72 2.59
C GLU A 70 18.85 9.75 1.55
N THR A 71 19.73 10.10 0.61
CA THR A 71 19.43 11.03 -0.50
C THR A 71 19.05 10.25 -1.74
N TYR A 72 17.99 10.73 -2.41
CA TYR A 72 17.46 10.16 -3.63
C TYR A 72 17.43 11.20 -4.74
N GLN A 73 17.60 10.75 -5.99
CA GLN A 73 17.60 11.58 -7.18
C GLN A 73 16.33 11.33 -7.99
N ILE A 74 15.67 12.39 -8.43
CA ILE A 74 14.52 12.32 -9.32
C ILE A 74 14.93 12.92 -10.66
N ARG A 75 14.76 12.15 -11.73
CA ARG A 75 14.91 12.60 -13.09
C ARG A 75 13.54 12.80 -13.71
N VAL A 76 13.29 13.95 -14.31
CA VAL A 76 12.06 14.25 -15.05
C VAL A 76 12.43 14.57 -16.48
N TYR A 77 11.73 13.99 -17.46
CA TYR A 77 11.94 14.21 -18.88
C TYR A 77 10.64 14.01 -19.68
N SER A 78 10.56 14.54 -20.91
CA SER A 78 9.38 14.37 -21.76
C SER A 78 9.44 13.08 -22.58
N PHE A 79 8.28 12.59 -23.01
CA PHE A 79 8.19 11.44 -23.90
C PHE A 79 8.72 11.76 -25.31
N THR A 80 8.60 13.01 -25.74
CA THR A 80 8.85 13.41 -27.14
C THR A 80 10.33 13.65 -27.42
N THR A 81 10.74 13.46 -28.67
CA THR A 81 12.12 13.64 -29.17
C THR A 81 12.39 15.03 -29.73
N ASN A 82 11.64 16.03 -29.38
CA ASN A 82 11.76 17.37 -29.95
C ASN A 82 12.74 18.23 -29.14
N GLU A 83 13.94 18.47 -29.65
CA GLU A 83 15.02 19.21 -29.00
C GLU A 83 14.72 20.70 -28.70
N LEU A 84 13.61 21.26 -29.22
CA LEU A 84 13.26 22.67 -29.07
C LEU A 84 11.98 22.91 -28.27
N GLN A 85 11.56 21.95 -27.51
CA GLN A 85 10.33 22.12 -26.71
C GLN A 85 10.58 22.97 -25.46
N ASN A 86 9.61 23.82 -25.17
CA ASN A 86 9.55 24.58 -23.93
C ASN A 86 8.44 24.00 -23.07
N LEU A 87 8.80 23.67 -21.86
CA LEU A 87 7.86 23.08 -20.93
C LEU A 87 8.17 23.60 -19.52
N THR A 88 7.13 23.77 -18.73
CA THR A 88 7.22 24.12 -17.32
C THR A 88 6.34 23.19 -16.51
N PHE A 89 6.77 22.84 -15.32
CA PHE A 89 6.01 22.06 -14.35
C PHE A 89 6.46 22.42 -12.94
N ASP A 90 5.61 22.10 -11.97
CA ASP A 90 5.96 22.11 -10.56
C ASP A 90 6.17 20.66 -10.11
N ILE A 91 7.11 20.45 -9.21
CA ILE A 91 7.34 19.15 -8.56
C ILE A 91 7.17 19.29 -7.05
N CYS A 92 6.46 18.35 -6.44
CA CYS A 92 6.35 18.22 -5.00
C CYS A 92 6.74 16.81 -4.56
N VAL A 93 7.56 16.72 -3.52
CA VAL A 93 7.87 15.47 -2.83
C VAL A 93 7.39 15.63 -1.39
N PHE A 94 6.49 14.77 -0.95
CA PHE A 94 5.91 14.85 0.39
C PHE A 94 5.77 13.46 0.99
N THR A 95 5.74 13.40 2.33
CA THR A 95 5.55 12.15 3.04
C THR A 95 4.11 11.68 2.91
N VAL A 96 3.94 10.39 2.65
CA VAL A 96 2.63 9.73 2.70
C VAL A 96 2.58 8.96 4.01
N PRO A 97 1.81 9.41 4.99
CA PRO A 97 1.60 8.62 6.20
C PRO A 97 0.82 7.35 5.82
N PRO A 98 1.03 6.25 6.53
CA PRO A 98 0.19 5.07 6.36
C PRO A 98 -1.28 5.44 6.59
N ALA A 99 -2.19 4.84 5.82
CA ALA A 99 -3.62 5.10 5.97
C ALA A 99 -4.13 4.65 7.34
N ILE A 100 -3.59 3.55 7.85
CA ILE A 100 -3.88 2.97 9.17
C ILE A 100 -2.58 2.38 9.74
N THR A 101 -2.54 2.13 11.03
CA THR A 101 -1.61 1.16 11.64
C THR A 101 -2.37 -0.10 11.99
N THR A 102 -1.71 -1.25 11.96
CA THR A 102 -2.30 -2.55 12.29
C THR A 102 -1.48 -3.27 13.35
N ASP A 103 -2.16 -4.06 14.15
CA ASP A 103 -1.60 -4.83 15.26
C ASP A 103 -2.35 -6.17 15.36
N ASN A 104 -1.64 -7.27 15.56
CA ASN A 104 -2.20 -8.59 15.77
C ASN A 104 -1.69 -9.28 17.04
N GLU A 105 -1.05 -8.53 17.94
CA GLU A 105 -0.46 -9.01 19.17
C GLU A 105 -1.12 -8.45 20.45
N THR A 106 -1.60 -7.19 20.39
CA THR A 106 -2.16 -6.49 21.57
C THR A 106 -3.45 -7.12 22.06
N TYR A 107 -4.33 -7.55 21.14
CA TYR A 107 -5.61 -8.19 21.47
C TYR A 107 -5.64 -9.62 20.95
N SER A 108 -6.18 -10.53 21.75
CA SER A 108 -6.64 -11.81 21.22
C SER A 108 -7.87 -11.59 20.31
N ILE A 109 -8.16 -12.52 19.41
CA ILE A 109 -9.32 -12.40 18.51
C ILE A 109 -10.64 -12.34 19.32
N SER A 110 -10.72 -13.02 20.45
CA SER A 110 -11.88 -12.91 21.35
C SER A 110 -12.03 -11.50 21.92
N GLU A 111 -10.94 -10.88 22.38
CA GLU A 111 -10.97 -9.49 22.87
C GLU A 111 -11.28 -8.50 21.75
N LEU A 112 -10.81 -8.73 20.52
CA LEU A 112 -11.21 -7.92 19.36
C LEU A 112 -12.73 -7.93 19.14
N VAL A 113 -13.39 -9.05 19.40
CA VAL A 113 -14.85 -9.14 19.28
C VAL A 113 -15.53 -8.49 20.49
N THR A 114 -15.11 -8.81 21.72
CA THR A 114 -15.82 -8.37 22.94
C THR A 114 -15.57 -6.91 23.31
N ASP A 115 -14.33 -6.44 23.13
CA ASP A 115 -13.86 -5.17 23.68
C ASP A 115 -13.69 -4.09 22.61
N VAL A 116 -13.56 -4.49 21.32
CA VAL A 116 -13.36 -3.54 20.22
C VAL A 116 -14.59 -3.49 19.29
N LEU A 117 -15.08 -4.64 18.82
CA LEU A 117 -16.20 -4.68 17.87
C LEU A 117 -17.54 -4.41 18.54
N ILE A 118 -17.79 -5.04 19.68
CA ILE A 118 -19.07 -4.93 20.40
C ILE A 118 -19.05 -3.77 21.38
N ASP A 119 -17.99 -3.61 22.17
CA ASP A 119 -17.74 -2.55 23.16
C ASP A 119 -19.03 -2.04 23.84
N SER A 120 -19.81 -2.95 24.41
CA SER A 120 -21.13 -2.65 24.98
C SER A 120 -21.30 -3.28 26.33
N GLU A 121 -21.71 -2.46 27.34
CA GLU A 121 -22.11 -2.95 28.66
C GLU A 121 -23.42 -3.75 28.64
N CYS A 122 -24.25 -3.57 27.61
CA CYS A 122 -25.57 -4.14 27.48
C CYS A 122 -25.67 -5.42 26.66
N SER A 123 -24.65 -5.66 25.81
CA SER A 123 -24.59 -6.78 24.87
C SER A 123 -23.21 -7.38 24.93
N GLN A 124 -23.12 -8.68 25.15
CA GLN A 124 -21.83 -9.38 25.23
C GLN A 124 -21.79 -10.49 24.19
N ALA A 125 -20.72 -10.50 23.37
CA ALA A 125 -20.42 -11.64 22.54
C ALA A 125 -19.88 -12.80 23.41
N PHE A 126 -20.22 -14.00 23.04
CA PHE A 126 -19.71 -15.23 23.67
C PHE A 126 -19.54 -16.34 22.63
N ASN A 127 -18.91 -17.45 23.03
CA ASN A 127 -18.58 -18.54 22.11
C ASN A 127 -17.82 -18.10 20.85
N VAL A 128 -16.88 -17.17 21.00
CA VAL A 128 -16.10 -16.67 19.88
C VAL A 128 -15.21 -17.78 19.34
N THR A 129 -15.39 -18.10 18.07
CA THR A 129 -14.51 -19.00 17.31
C THR A 129 -13.95 -18.26 16.10
N PHE A 130 -12.82 -18.70 15.61
CA PHE A 130 -12.18 -18.05 14.44
C PHE A 130 -11.35 -19.04 13.63
N SER A 131 -11.17 -18.69 12.36
CA SER A 131 -10.24 -19.33 11.46
C SER A 131 -9.52 -18.26 10.61
N THR A 132 -8.21 -18.35 10.52
CA THR A 132 -7.37 -17.45 9.74
C THR A 132 -6.10 -18.19 9.32
N GLY A 133 -5.25 -17.63 8.50
CA GLY A 133 -4.04 -18.25 7.99
C GLY A 133 -3.14 -18.85 9.06
N SER A 134 -3.05 -18.28 10.25
CA SER A 134 -2.26 -18.81 11.36
C SER A 134 -2.72 -20.21 11.84
N ASN A 135 -4.00 -20.58 11.65
CA ASN A 135 -4.50 -21.92 11.91
C ASN A 135 -3.94 -22.98 10.94
N PHE A 136 -3.41 -22.53 9.82
CA PHE A 136 -2.86 -23.35 8.75
C PHE A 136 -1.33 -23.17 8.59
N GLY A 137 -0.68 -22.52 9.58
CA GLY A 137 0.77 -22.34 9.60
C GLY A 137 1.27 -21.22 8.69
N THR A 138 0.40 -20.27 8.36
CA THR A 138 0.72 -19.07 7.56
C THR A 138 0.52 -17.80 8.37
N THR A 139 0.22 -16.70 7.72
CA THR A 139 0.03 -15.36 8.32
C THR A 139 -1.32 -15.21 9.01
N ASN A 140 -1.44 -14.23 9.92
CA ASN A 140 -2.70 -13.90 10.57
C ASN A 140 -3.43 -12.80 9.79
N GLY A 141 -4.64 -13.09 9.34
CA GLY A 141 -5.51 -12.15 8.64
C GLY A 141 -6.48 -11.35 9.52
N ILE A 142 -6.38 -11.44 10.85
CA ILE A 142 -7.28 -10.77 11.80
C ILE A 142 -6.47 -9.94 12.78
N GLY A 143 -6.84 -8.68 12.98
CA GLY A 143 -6.14 -7.79 13.88
C GLY A 143 -6.92 -6.55 14.26
N TYR A 144 -6.24 -5.65 14.95
CA TYR A 144 -6.70 -4.32 15.33
C TYR A 144 -6.11 -3.27 14.39
N PHE A 145 -6.84 -2.20 14.14
CA PHE A 145 -6.31 -1.04 13.41
C PHE A 145 -6.60 0.27 14.13
N GLU A 146 -5.74 1.26 13.88
CA GLU A 146 -5.93 2.67 14.23
C GLU A 146 -5.65 3.56 13.03
N SER A 147 -6.49 4.59 12.83
CA SER A 147 -6.33 5.53 11.72
C SER A 147 -5.22 6.56 11.95
N ASN A 148 -4.78 6.75 13.18
CA ASN A 148 -3.75 7.73 13.57
C ASN A 148 -3.95 9.14 12.98
N GLY A 149 -5.22 9.56 12.81
CA GLY A 149 -5.57 10.85 12.25
C GLY A 149 -5.44 10.94 10.72
N SER A 150 -5.34 9.81 10.03
CA SER A 150 -5.44 9.74 8.57
C SER A 150 -6.87 10.05 8.10
N SER A 151 -7.07 10.07 6.78
CA SER A 151 -8.41 10.24 6.18
C SER A 151 -9.28 8.98 6.20
N TRP A 152 -8.84 7.92 6.88
CA TRP A 152 -9.61 6.70 7.04
C TRP A 152 -10.90 6.98 7.83
N PRO A 153 -12.08 6.46 7.40
CA PRO A 153 -13.38 6.85 7.95
C PRO A 153 -13.66 6.36 9.37
N PHE A 154 -12.87 5.42 9.88
CA PHE A 154 -12.98 4.86 11.22
C PHE A 154 -11.72 5.17 12.02
N GLU A 155 -11.86 5.54 13.30
CA GLU A 155 -10.70 5.84 14.15
C GLU A 155 -9.92 4.58 14.51
N SER A 156 -10.60 3.52 14.83
CA SER A 156 -10.02 2.22 15.18
C SER A 156 -11.06 1.11 15.04
N GLY A 157 -10.61 -0.13 15.11
CA GLY A 157 -11.52 -1.27 15.06
C GLY A 157 -10.84 -2.60 14.74
N LEU A 158 -11.68 -3.60 14.53
CA LEU A 158 -11.26 -4.90 14.01
C LEU A 158 -11.07 -4.82 12.49
N ILE A 159 -9.95 -5.35 12.01
CA ILE A 159 -9.64 -5.47 10.58
C ILE A 159 -9.47 -6.94 10.20
N MET A 160 -10.00 -7.31 9.03
CA MET A 160 -9.87 -8.66 8.47
C MET A 160 -9.33 -8.58 7.05
N THR A 161 -8.39 -9.44 6.73
CA THR A 161 -7.71 -9.51 5.44
C THR A 161 -7.65 -10.95 4.93
N SER A 162 -7.40 -11.14 3.65
CA SER A 162 -7.09 -12.43 3.03
C SER A 162 -5.57 -12.67 2.90
N GLY A 163 -4.77 -11.90 3.63
CA GLY A 163 -3.31 -11.96 3.71
C GLY A 163 -2.85 -11.64 5.13
N ASP A 164 -1.59 -11.22 5.29
CA ASP A 164 -1.10 -10.75 6.59
C ASP A 164 -1.71 -9.39 6.94
N VAL A 165 -2.39 -9.32 8.07
CA VAL A 165 -3.02 -8.09 8.54
C VAL A 165 -2.01 -6.95 8.77
N ILE A 166 -0.77 -7.27 9.10
CA ILE A 166 0.29 -6.29 9.30
C ILE A 166 0.62 -5.54 8.01
N ASN A 167 0.38 -6.13 6.84
CA ASN A 167 0.61 -5.50 5.54
C ASN A 167 -0.55 -4.61 5.08
N ALA A 168 -1.67 -4.53 5.83
CA ALA A 168 -2.81 -3.68 5.47
C ALA A 168 -2.61 -2.17 5.75
N VAL A 169 -1.44 -1.76 6.19
CA VAL A 169 -1.15 -0.36 6.57
C VAL A 169 -1.17 0.63 5.40
N GLY A 170 -0.91 0.18 4.16
CA GLY A 170 -0.79 1.05 2.97
C GLY A 170 0.31 2.14 3.11
N PRO A 171 0.54 2.95 2.09
CA PRO A 171 -0.01 2.82 0.74
C PRO A 171 0.58 1.64 -0.02
N GLU A 172 -0.27 0.88 -0.70
CA GLU A 172 0.16 -0.27 -1.48
C GLU A 172 0.80 0.18 -2.81
N THR A 173 1.99 -0.32 -3.11
CA THR A 173 2.71 -0.03 -4.37
C THR A 173 2.70 -1.22 -5.33
N GLY A 174 2.10 -2.34 -4.91
CA GLY A 174 2.01 -3.57 -5.68
C GLY A 174 0.95 -4.51 -5.13
N VAL A 175 0.75 -5.63 -5.80
CA VAL A 175 -0.15 -6.68 -5.32
C VAL A 175 0.52 -7.40 -4.15
N LEU A 176 -0.11 -7.38 -2.99
CA LEU A 176 0.29 -8.20 -1.86
C LEU A 176 -0.09 -9.66 -2.11
N SER A 177 0.76 -10.59 -1.71
CA SER A 177 0.62 -12.01 -1.99
C SER A 177 1.05 -12.85 -0.78
N ASP A 178 0.39 -12.62 0.36
CA ASP A 178 0.74 -13.24 1.64
C ASP A 178 -0.05 -14.52 1.93
N GLY A 179 -1.07 -14.81 1.12
CA GLY A 179 -1.87 -16.01 1.23
C GLY A 179 -1.14 -17.24 0.68
N THR A 180 -1.60 -18.42 1.09
CA THR A 180 -1.11 -19.72 0.56
C THR A 180 -2.27 -20.62 0.20
N LEU A 181 -1.99 -21.65 -0.62
CA LEU A 181 -3.00 -22.66 -0.96
C LEU A 181 -3.40 -23.54 0.23
N ASP A 182 -2.61 -23.52 1.32
CA ASP A 182 -2.91 -24.26 2.55
C ASP A 182 -3.93 -23.54 3.44
N TRP A 183 -4.17 -22.24 3.20
CA TRP A 183 -5.21 -21.47 3.87
C TRP A 183 -6.50 -21.52 3.03
N PRO A 184 -7.50 -22.31 3.42
CA PRO A 184 -8.70 -22.53 2.63
C PRO A 184 -9.61 -21.30 2.59
N GLY A 185 -10.57 -21.33 1.69
CA GLY A 185 -11.71 -20.45 1.67
C GLY A 185 -12.78 -20.85 2.68
N ASP A 186 -13.99 -20.38 2.45
CA ASP A 186 -15.14 -20.62 3.33
C ASP A 186 -16.35 -21.15 2.54
N ALA A 187 -16.87 -22.30 2.98
CA ALA A 187 -17.97 -22.98 2.32
C ALA A 187 -19.31 -22.21 2.43
N ASP A 188 -19.51 -21.45 3.51
CA ASP A 188 -20.73 -20.66 3.69
C ASP A 188 -20.72 -19.45 2.74
N LEU A 189 -19.56 -18.80 2.58
CA LEU A 189 -19.38 -17.74 1.58
C LEU A 189 -19.65 -18.26 0.16
N GLU A 190 -19.10 -19.42 -0.19
CA GLU A 190 -19.30 -20.05 -1.49
C GLU A 190 -20.77 -20.44 -1.75
N SER A 191 -21.48 -20.85 -0.69
CA SER A 191 -22.87 -21.25 -0.80
C SER A 191 -23.85 -20.09 -1.12
N VAL A 192 -23.46 -18.85 -0.76
CA VAL A 192 -24.32 -17.65 -0.93
C VAL A 192 -23.97 -16.82 -2.15
N ILE A 193 -22.83 -17.06 -2.78
CA ILE A 193 -22.41 -16.35 -4.00
C ILE A 193 -22.75 -17.18 -5.23
N PRO A 194 -23.68 -16.72 -6.11
CA PRO A 194 -24.07 -17.47 -7.29
C PRO A 194 -22.88 -17.75 -8.22
N GLY A 195 -22.66 -19.01 -8.56
CA GLY A 195 -21.62 -19.44 -9.50
C GLY A 195 -20.31 -19.89 -8.85
N LEU A 196 -20.20 -19.84 -7.53
CA LEU A 196 -19.10 -20.49 -6.82
C LEU A 196 -19.46 -21.92 -6.46
N GLU A 197 -18.46 -22.78 -6.49
CA GLU A 197 -18.50 -24.18 -6.02
C GLU A 197 -17.59 -24.33 -4.79
N ASN A 198 -17.77 -25.40 -4.04
CA ASN A 198 -16.96 -25.65 -2.84
C ASN A 198 -15.47 -25.78 -3.19
N GLY A 199 -14.65 -24.89 -2.61
CA GLY A 199 -13.21 -24.81 -2.85
C GLY A 199 -12.79 -23.74 -3.87
N ASP A 200 -13.72 -22.92 -4.36
CA ASP A 200 -13.41 -21.83 -5.28
C ASP A 200 -12.79 -20.60 -4.59
N THR A 201 -13.02 -20.45 -3.27
CA THR A 201 -12.41 -19.37 -2.48
C THR A 201 -11.16 -19.86 -1.75
N ASN A 202 -10.29 -18.92 -1.39
CA ASN A 202 -9.07 -19.17 -0.62
C ASN A 202 -8.83 -18.02 0.36
N ASN A 203 -8.03 -18.29 1.39
CA ASN A 203 -7.55 -17.30 2.34
C ASN A 203 -8.68 -16.58 3.10
N ALA A 204 -9.69 -17.32 3.56
CA ALA A 204 -10.77 -16.75 4.32
C ALA A 204 -10.38 -16.50 5.79
N SER A 205 -10.51 -15.25 6.24
CA SER A 205 -10.52 -14.91 7.66
C SER A 205 -11.96 -14.95 8.16
N ILE A 206 -12.23 -15.75 9.18
CA ILE A 206 -13.59 -16.04 9.67
C ILE A 206 -13.62 -15.77 11.18
N ILE A 207 -14.67 -15.11 11.64
CA ILE A 207 -15.00 -14.96 13.05
C ILE A 207 -16.49 -15.29 13.22
N GLU A 208 -16.79 -16.17 14.14
CA GLU A 208 -18.16 -16.55 14.54
C GLU A 208 -18.33 -16.33 16.02
N PHE A 209 -19.45 -15.79 16.42
CA PHE A 209 -19.81 -15.58 17.84
C PHE A 209 -21.31 -15.55 18.05
N ASP A 210 -21.74 -15.85 19.25
CA ASP A 210 -23.11 -15.69 19.70
C ASP A 210 -23.30 -14.29 20.32
N PHE A 211 -24.52 -13.77 20.24
CA PHE A 211 -24.86 -12.41 20.64
C PHE A 211 -26.17 -12.33 21.39
#